data_accdbb25c7992955489c12571257ddaa
#
_entry.id   accdbb25c7992955489c12571257ddaa
#
_cell.length_a   1.000
_cell.length_b   1.000
_cell.length_c   1.000
_cell.angle_alpha   90.00
_cell.angle_beta   90.00
_cell.angle_gamma   90.00
#
_symmetry.space_group_name_H-M   'P 1'
#
loop_
_entity.id
_entity.type
_entity.pdbx_description
1 polymer ?
#
loop_
_entity_poly.entity_id
_entity_poly.type
_entity_poly.pdbx_seq_one_letter_code
_entity_poly.pdbx_strand_id
1 'polypeptide(L)'
;MVKTLFAFFISFILGGALHAQEAVFQTKSLVPETALKAAKAALDACRKEGFQVAVAVVDRSGLTQVLLRDRFAGAHTPEVAQNKAWTAVSFRTSTLALAHETQAGKPMSGIRNVPRFTAAGGGLLIEGGGSLLGAIGVSGAPGGEADEACAKAGIASISEAIEF
;
A
#
# COMPACT_ATOMS: atom_id res chain seq x y z
N MET A 1 11.86 4.92 -82.76
CA MET A 1 11.61 3.92 -81.70
C MET A 1 11.91 4.62 -80.37
N VAL A 2 10.86 5.11 -79.69
CA VAL A 2 10.97 5.79 -78.41
C VAL A 2 10.50 4.83 -77.33
N LYS A 3 11.38 4.40 -76.40
CA LYS A 3 11.06 3.57 -75.28
C LYS A 3 10.67 4.45 -74.08
N THR A 4 9.38 4.44 -73.75
CA THR A 4 8.84 5.13 -72.56
C THR A 4 9.09 4.26 -71.32
N LEU A 5 9.90 4.76 -70.37
CA LEU A 5 10.10 4.13 -69.06
C LEU A 5 8.97 4.62 -68.14
N PHE A 6 8.15 3.70 -67.67
CA PHE A 6 7.14 3.96 -66.62
C PHE A 6 7.80 3.72 -65.26
N ALA A 7 8.01 4.82 -64.51
CA ALA A 7 8.47 4.74 -63.12
C ALA A 7 7.27 4.52 -62.19
N PHE A 8 7.25 3.36 -61.53
CA PHE A 8 6.25 3.02 -60.49
C PHE A 8 6.66 3.62 -59.16
N PHE A 9 5.99 4.68 -58.75
CA PHE A 9 6.15 5.26 -57.39
C PHE A 9 5.31 4.44 -56.41
N ILE A 10 5.98 3.63 -55.60
CA ILE A 10 5.33 2.93 -54.46
C ILE A 10 5.33 3.93 -53.29
N SER A 11 4.17 4.53 -53.01
CA SER A 11 3.93 5.32 -51.81
C SER A 11 3.82 4.38 -50.60
N PHE A 12 4.84 4.35 -49.77
CA PHE A 12 4.82 3.68 -48.47
C PHE A 12 4.01 4.55 -47.50
N ILE A 13 2.73 4.20 -47.30
CA ILE A 13 1.90 4.80 -46.24
C ILE A 13 2.37 4.20 -44.91
N LEU A 14 3.20 4.93 -44.15
CA LEU A 14 3.43 4.64 -42.74
C LEU A 14 2.11 4.85 -41.97
N GLY A 15 1.37 3.80 -41.77
CA GLY A 15 0.24 3.77 -40.86
C GLY A 15 0.76 3.91 -39.44
N GLY A 16 0.83 5.14 -38.92
CA GLY A 16 1.02 5.41 -37.48
C GLY A 16 -0.14 4.76 -36.74
N ALA A 17 0.12 3.72 -35.96
CA ALA A 17 -0.84 3.20 -35.01
C ALA A 17 -1.10 4.32 -34.00
N LEU A 18 -2.25 4.98 -34.12
CA LEU A 18 -2.81 5.83 -33.07
C LEU A 18 -3.07 4.91 -31.88
N HIS A 19 -2.17 4.90 -30.89
CA HIS A 19 -2.45 4.32 -29.60
C HIS A 19 -3.59 5.14 -29.01
N ALA A 20 -4.80 4.60 -29.05
CA ALA A 20 -5.91 5.14 -28.29
C ALA A 20 -5.47 5.16 -26.83
N GLN A 21 -5.43 6.34 -26.21
CA GLN A 21 -5.15 6.50 -24.81
C GLN A 21 -6.20 5.67 -24.05
N GLU A 22 -5.76 4.72 -23.23
CA GLU A 22 -6.70 3.88 -22.47
C GLU A 22 -7.60 4.78 -21.62
N ALA A 23 -8.90 4.75 -21.92
CA ALA A 23 -9.90 5.54 -21.19
C ALA A 23 -10.25 4.90 -19.84
N VAL A 24 -9.75 3.69 -19.57
CA VAL A 24 -9.96 2.93 -18.33
C VAL A 24 -8.65 2.28 -17.89
N PHE A 25 -8.51 2.05 -16.58
CA PHE A 25 -7.35 1.36 -16.02
C PHE A 25 -7.79 0.20 -15.12
N GLN A 26 -6.93 -0.80 -14.98
CA GLN A 26 -7.13 -1.90 -14.06
C GLN A 26 -6.21 -1.74 -12.85
N THR A 27 -6.69 -2.14 -11.68
CA THR A 27 -5.91 -2.13 -10.45
C THR A 27 -5.84 -3.53 -9.87
N LYS A 28 -4.65 -3.88 -9.36
CA LYS A 28 -4.48 -5.08 -8.55
C LYS A 28 -4.79 -4.77 -7.10
N SER A 29 -5.42 -5.69 -6.40
CA SER A 29 -5.71 -5.60 -4.97
C SER A 29 -5.62 -6.99 -4.36
N LEU A 30 -5.41 -7.06 -3.04
CA LEU A 30 -5.48 -8.32 -2.32
C LEU A 30 -6.92 -8.86 -2.33
N VAL A 31 -7.05 -10.18 -2.43
CA VAL A 31 -8.32 -10.84 -2.08
C VAL A 31 -8.47 -10.84 -0.55
N PRO A 32 -9.71 -10.82 -0.02
CA PRO A 32 -9.95 -10.75 1.43
C PRO A 32 -9.23 -11.82 2.24
N GLU A 33 -9.08 -13.02 1.69
CA GLU A 33 -8.41 -14.16 2.34
C GLU A 33 -6.92 -13.89 2.55
N THR A 34 -6.25 -13.28 1.56
CA THR A 34 -4.83 -12.90 1.65
C THR A 34 -4.65 -11.73 2.61
N ALA A 35 -5.54 -10.75 2.58
CA ALA A 35 -5.56 -9.64 3.54
C ALA A 35 -5.75 -10.14 4.97
N LEU A 36 -6.67 -11.10 5.19
CA LEU A 36 -6.90 -11.73 6.50
C LEU A 36 -5.67 -12.52 6.98
N LYS A 37 -5.01 -13.26 6.08
CA LYS A 37 -3.77 -13.99 6.41
C LYS A 37 -2.69 -13.03 6.92
N ALA A 38 -2.46 -11.90 6.22
CA ALA A 38 -1.51 -10.90 6.64
C ALA A 38 -1.88 -10.28 7.99
N ALA A 39 -3.14 -9.88 8.17
CA ALA A 39 -3.62 -9.29 9.42
C ALA A 39 -3.47 -10.25 10.60
N LYS A 40 -3.81 -11.52 10.41
CA LYS A 40 -3.69 -12.55 11.46
C LYS A 40 -2.23 -12.81 11.81
N ALA A 41 -1.34 -12.90 10.84
CA ALA A 41 0.09 -13.11 11.09
C ALA A 41 0.72 -11.94 11.85
N ALA A 42 0.37 -10.69 11.52
CA ALA A 42 0.79 -9.51 12.26
C ALA A 42 0.30 -9.53 13.71
N LEU A 43 -0.98 -9.87 13.92
CA LEU A 43 -1.57 -9.98 15.25
C LEU A 43 -0.84 -11.07 16.08
N ASP A 44 -0.61 -12.25 15.49
CA ASP A 44 0.05 -13.38 16.15
C ASP A 44 1.53 -13.05 16.46
N ALA A 45 2.22 -12.29 15.60
CA ALA A 45 3.58 -11.82 15.87
C ALA A 45 3.61 -10.89 17.09
N CYS A 46 2.73 -9.91 17.18
CA CYS A 46 2.62 -9.06 18.35
C CYS A 46 2.27 -9.84 19.63
N ARG A 47 1.38 -10.84 19.54
CA ARG A 47 1.05 -11.70 20.70
C ARG A 47 2.25 -12.47 21.24
N LYS A 48 3.16 -12.95 20.37
CA LYS A 48 4.39 -13.65 20.80
C LYS A 48 5.29 -12.76 21.65
N GLU A 49 5.27 -11.46 21.35
CA GLU A 49 6.00 -10.45 22.13
C GLU A 49 5.21 -9.94 23.36
N GLY A 50 4.02 -10.50 23.62
CA GLY A 50 3.16 -10.11 24.74
C GLY A 50 2.31 -8.85 24.49
N PHE A 51 2.26 -8.35 23.24
CA PHE A 51 1.50 -7.14 22.92
C PHE A 51 0.08 -7.45 22.46
N GLN A 52 -0.87 -6.61 22.86
CA GLN A 52 -2.27 -6.68 22.47
C GLN A 52 -2.59 -5.52 21.51
N VAL A 53 -2.78 -5.81 20.25
CA VAL A 53 -2.85 -4.82 19.18
C VAL A 53 -4.16 -4.92 18.39
N ALA A 54 -4.46 -3.89 17.62
CA ALA A 54 -5.34 -3.97 16.47
C ALA A 54 -4.50 -3.94 15.18
N VAL A 55 -4.99 -4.65 14.16
CA VAL A 55 -4.39 -4.72 12.82
C VAL A 55 -5.44 -4.40 11.80
N ALA A 56 -5.16 -3.49 10.89
CA ALA A 56 -5.98 -3.16 9.74
C ALA A 56 -5.22 -3.45 8.44
N VAL A 57 -5.89 -4.03 7.46
CA VAL A 57 -5.41 -4.09 6.06
C VAL A 57 -6.38 -3.29 5.21
N VAL A 58 -5.85 -2.37 4.42
CA VAL A 58 -6.60 -1.54 3.48
C VAL A 58 -6.19 -1.87 2.04
N ASP A 59 -7.10 -1.68 1.09
CA ASP A 59 -6.77 -1.74 -0.33
C ASP A 59 -5.95 -0.52 -0.78
N ARG A 60 -5.55 -0.47 -2.06
CA ARG A 60 -4.77 0.67 -2.58
C ARG A 60 -5.51 2.01 -2.56
N SER A 61 -6.83 2.02 -2.40
CA SER A 61 -7.67 3.22 -2.26
C SER A 61 -7.84 3.66 -0.81
N GLY A 62 -7.27 2.90 0.14
CA GLY A 62 -7.35 3.17 1.57
C GLY A 62 -8.66 2.69 2.21
N LEU A 63 -9.43 1.84 1.54
CA LEU A 63 -10.63 1.24 2.09
C LEU A 63 -10.27 -0.03 2.87
N THR A 64 -10.84 -0.16 4.07
CA THR A 64 -10.53 -1.27 4.97
C THR A 64 -11.12 -2.57 4.44
N GLN A 65 -10.26 -3.57 4.20
CA GLN A 65 -10.64 -4.94 3.84
C GLN A 65 -10.76 -5.83 5.07
N VAL A 66 -9.84 -5.68 6.03
CA VAL A 66 -9.79 -6.46 7.26
C VAL A 66 -9.45 -5.56 8.43
N LEU A 67 -10.13 -5.76 9.55
CA LEU A 67 -9.82 -5.14 10.83
C LEU A 67 -9.92 -6.21 11.92
N LEU A 68 -8.81 -6.47 12.60
CA LEU A 68 -8.75 -7.36 13.76
C LEU A 68 -8.36 -6.55 15.00
N ARG A 69 -9.00 -6.84 16.11
CA ARG A 69 -8.63 -6.29 17.43
C ARG A 69 -8.43 -7.43 18.41
N ASP A 70 -7.29 -7.45 19.07
CA ASP A 70 -7.06 -8.40 20.15
C ASP A 70 -7.90 -8.06 21.39
N ARG A 71 -8.15 -9.08 22.23
CA ARG A 71 -9.10 -9.06 23.35
C ARG A 71 -8.86 -7.91 24.34
N PHE A 72 -7.60 -7.55 24.59
CA PHE A 72 -7.22 -6.49 25.51
C PHE A 72 -6.59 -5.26 24.85
N ALA A 73 -6.58 -5.21 23.53
CA ALA A 73 -6.12 -4.01 22.83
C ALA A 73 -7.00 -2.81 23.18
N GLY A 74 -6.38 -1.66 23.38
CA GLY A 74 -7.07 -0.42 23.76
C GLY A 74 -8.18 -0.04 22.78
N ALA A 75 -9.22 0.63 23.25
CA ALA A 75 -10.38 1.00 22.42
C ALA A 75 -10.02 1.90 21.22
N HIS A 76 -8.94 2.69 21.31
CA HIS A 76 -8.43 3.55 20.24
C HIS A 76 -7.67 2.80 19.16
N THR A 77 -7.12 1.62 19.46
CA THR A 77 -6.19 0.91 18.55
C THR A 77 -6.79 0.54 17.19
N PRO A 78 -8.08 0.16 17.05
CA PRO A 78 -8.68 -0.10 15.75
C PRO A 78 -8.65 1.12 14.81
N GLU A 79 -9.01 2.28 15.31
CA GLU A 79 -8.99 3.51 14.54
C GLU A 79 -7.56 3.92 14.16
N VAL A 80 -6.63 3.85 15.12
CA VAL A 80 -5.23 4.18 14.86
C VAL A 80 -4.60 3.22 13.86
N ALA A 81 -4.89 1.91 13.93
CA ALA A 81 -4.41 0.92 12.96
C ALA A 81 -4.93 1.23 11.54
N GLN A 82 -6.23 1.54 11.40
CA GLN A 82 -6.81 1.94 10.12
C GLN A 82 -6.18 3.22 9.58
N ASN A 83 -5.97 4.22 10.44
CA ASN A 83 -5.39 5.50 10.05
C ASN A 83 -3.91 5.35 9.66
N LYS A 84 -3.13 4.48 10.33
CA LYS A 84 -1.76 4.14 9.92
C LYS A 84 -1.74 3.47 8.54
N ALA A 85 -2.60 2.48 8.29
CA ALA A 85 -2.70 1.83 6.99
C ALA A 85 -3.13 2.83 5.90
N TRP A 86 -4.15 3.64 6.17
CA TRP A 86 -4.61 4.70 5.25
C TRP A 86 -3.50 5.72 4.96
N THR A 87 -2.77 6.14 5.97
CA THR A 87 -1.66 7.08 5.81
C THR A 87 -0.56 6.47 4.94
N ALA A 88 -0.15 5.23 5.22
CA ALA A 88 0.89 4.56 4.43
C ALA A 88 0.51 4.47 2.96
N VAL A 89 -0.70 3.99 2.61
CA VAL A 89 -1.12 3.83 1.21
C VAL A 89 -1.32 5.17 0.50
N SER A 90 -1.82 6.19 1.21
CA SER A 90 -2.09 7.51 0.63
C SER A 90 -0.80 8.27 0.31
N PHE A 91 0.20 8.18 1.18
CA PHE A 91 1.48 8.87 1.03
C PHE A 91 2.57 7.99 0.40
N ARG A 92 2.27 6.72 0.13
CA ARG A 92 3.16 5.74 -0.50
C ARG A 92 4.50 5.60 0.22
N THR A 93 4.45 5.57 1.54
CA THR A 93 5.63 5.42 2.40
C THR A 93 5.22 4.92 3.78
N SER A 94 6.19 4.42 4.56
CA SER A 94 5.90 3.96 5.92
C SER A 94 5.51 5.13 6.83
N THR A 95 4.64 4.86 7.79
CA THR A 95 4.27 5.88 8.78
C THR A 95 5.39 6.21 9.75
N LEU A 96 6.40 5.34 9.90
CA LEU A 96 7.60 5.64 10.66
C LEU A 96 8.47 6.69 9.93
N ALA A 97 8.66 6.55 8.62
CA ALA A 97 9.35 7.56 7.81
C ALA A 97 8.61 8.91 7.88
N LEU A 98 7.28 8.91 7.74
CA LEU A 98 6.48 10.12 7.87
C LEU A 98 6.59 10.74 9.28
N ALA A 99 6.72 9.93 10.34
CA ALA A 99 6.93 10.45 11.68
C ALA A 99 8.22 11.29 11.78
N HIS A 100 9.28 10.88 11.08
CA HIS A 100 10.54 11.63 11.04
C HIS A 100 10.46 12.87 10.14
N GLU A 101 9.83 12.76 8.97
CA GLU A 101 9.79 13.83 7.97
C GLU A 101 8.78 14.95 8.28
N THR A 102 7.83 14.70 9.18
CA THR A 102 6.76 15.65 9.50
C THR A 102 6.87 16.26 10.89
N GLN A 103 8.03 16.14 11.56
CA GLN A 103 8.25 16.76 12.87
C GLN A 103 8.15 18.29 12.80
N ALA A 104 7.90 18.92 13.92
CA ALA A 104 7.86 20.37 14.03
C ALA A 104 9.15 20.99 13.46
N GLY A 105 9.00 22.05 12.68
CA GLY A 105 10.11 22.72 11.99
C GLY A 105 10.54 22.11 10.66
N LYS A 106 10.05 20.92 10.28
CA LYS A 106 10.30 20.36 8.95
C LYS A 106 9.30 20.89 7.91
N PRO A 107 9.67 20.93 6.61
CA PRO A 107 8.79 21.47 5.55
C PRO A 107 7.42 20.79 5.48
N MET A 108 7.35 19.48 5.80
CA MET A 108 6.11 18.70 5.75
C MET A 108 5.32 18.72 7.08
N SER A 109 5.72 19.50 8.08
CA SER A 109 5.06 19.47 9.40
C SER A 109 3.56 19.77 9.35
N GLY A 110 3.11 20.62 8.41
CA GLY A 110 1.70 20.98 8.24
C GLY A 110 0.79 19.82 7.82
N ILE A 111 1.34 18.74 7.24
CA ILE A 111 0.55 17.59 6.80
C ILE A 111 -0.11 16.85 7.97
N ARG A 112 0.39 17.01 9.20
CA ARG A 112 -0.18 16.46 10.44
C ARG A 112 -1.59 16.96 10.74
N ASN A 113 -2.01 18.06 10.11
CA ASN A 113 -3.36 18.63 10.24
C ASN A 113 -4.38 17.96 9.29
N VAL A 114 -3.94 17.10 8.38
CA VAL A 114 -4.86 16.36 7.50
C VAL A 114 -5.61 15.31 8.34
N PRO A 115 -6.95 15.28 8.26
CA PRO A 115 -7.74 14.27 8.98
C PRO A 115 -7.27 12.85 8.62
N ARG A 116 -7.24 11.97 9.62
CA ARG A 116 -6.75 10.58 9.55
C ARG A 116 -5.23 10.42 9.41
N PHE A 117 -4.48 11.47 9.08
CA PHE A 117 -3.02 11.36 9.02
C PHE A 117 -2.45 10.92 10.36
N THR A 118 -1.68 9.83 10.36
CA THR A 118 -1.08 9.29 11.58
C THR A 118 0.43 9.09 11.37
N ALA A 119 1.21 10.03 11.95
CA ALA A 119 2.67 10.01 11.91
C ALA A 119 3.25 9.22 13.10
N ALA A 120 2.98 7.93 13.13
CA ALA A 120 3.53 6.99 14.11
C ALA A 120 3.79 5.65 13.42
N GLY A 121 4.94 5.02 13.63
CA GLY A 121 5.32 3.76 12.99
C GLY A 121 4.27 2.66 13.14
N GLY A 122 4.30 1.68 12.25
CA GLY A 122 3.36 0.56 12.20
C GLY A 122 2.44 0.54 10.99
N GLY A 123 2.47 1.57 10.13
CA GLY A 123 1.81 1.55 8.82
C GLY A 123 2.82 1.27 7.71
N LEU A 124 2.62 0.20 6.93
CA LEU A 124 3.49 -0.24 5.85
C LEU A 124 2.71 -0.51 4.56
N LEU A 125 3.36 -0.29 3.43
CA LEU A 125 2.83 -0.68 2.12
C LEU A 125 2.85 -2.20 1.96
N ILE A 126 1.86 -2.72 1.24
CA ILE A 126 1.85 -4.08 0.71
C ILE A 126 2.03 -3.97 -0.79
N GLU A 127 3.18 -4.42 -1.27
CA GLU A 127 3.56 -4.39 -2.67
C GLU A 127 3.87 -5.81 -3.15
N GLY A 128 3.54 -6.11 -4.39
CA GLY A 128 3.81 -7.41 -5.01
C GLY A 128 3.69 -7.33 -6.52
N GLY A 129 4.50 -8.10 -7.24
CA GLY A 129 4.54 -8.10 -8.71
C GLY A 129 4.71 -6.70 -9.31
N GLY A 130 5.51 -5.83 -8.67
CA GLY A 130 5.73 -4.44 -9.12
C GLY A 130 4.52 -3.51 -8.95
N SER A 131 3.52 -3.91 -8.17
CA SER A 131 2.29 -3.14 -7.97
C SER A 131 2.03 -2.85 -6.48
N LEU A 132 1.50 -1.67 -6.19
CA LEU A 132 0.93 -1.37 -4.87
C LEU A 132 -0.42 -2.08 -4.74
N LEU A 133 -0.55 -2.99 -3.78
CA LEU A 133 -1.74 -3.80 -3.54
C LEU A 133 -2.61 -3.25 -2.40
N GLY A 134 -1.99 -2.50 -1.48
CA GLY A 134 -2.66 -1.93 -0.32
C GLY A 134 -1.66 -1.54 0.77
N ALA A 135 -2.12 -1.52 2.02
CA ALA A 135 -1.28 -1.30 3.19
C ALA A 135 -1.80 -2.03 4.41
N ILE A 136 -0.90 -2.28 5.36
CA ILE A 136 -1.22 -2.80 6.69
C ILE A 136 -0.88 -1.77 7.75
N GLY A 137 -1.71 -1.68 8.79
CA GLY A 137 -1.46 -0.84 9.95
C GLY A 137 -1.62 -1.62 11.24
N VAL A 138 -0.69 -1.45 12.16
CA VAL A 138 -0.71 -2.08 13.49
C VAL A 138 -0.67 -0.98 14.56
N SER A 139 -1.43 -1.16 15.63
CA SER A 139 -1.44 -0.24 16.77
C SER A 139 -1.72 -0.96 18.07
N GLY A 140 -0.92 -0.66 19.11
CA GLY A 140 -1.10 -1.19 20.45
C GLY A 140 0.15 -1.74 21.11
N ALA A 141 1.25 -1.92 20.38
CA ALA A 141 2.55 -2.21 20.96
C ALA A 141 3.16 -0.98 21.65
N PRO A 142 4.22 -1.12 22.45
CA PRO A 142 4.79 -0.01 23.24
C PRO A 142 5.35 1.17 22.43
N GLY A 143 5.54 0.99 21.11
CA GLY A 143 6.05 2.05 20.23
C GLY A 143 5.81 1.72 18.77
N GLY A 144 5.98 2.72 17.90
CA GLY A 144 5.76 2.56 16.47
C GLY A 144 6.68 1.54 15.81
N GLU A 145 7.89 1.38 16.29
CA GLU A 145 8.86 0.39 15.81
C GLU A 145 8.39 -1.04 16.10
N ALA A 146 7.82 -1.27 17.27
CA ALA A 146 7.27 -2.58 17.65
C ALA A 146 6.01 -2.90 16.82
N ASP A 147 5.11 -1.92 16.63
CA ASP A 147 3.97 -2.04 15.73
C ASP A 147 4.44 -2.38 14.29
N GLU A 148 5.51 -1.71 13.81
CA GLU A 148 6.05 -1.93 12.47
C GLU A 148 6.69 -3.31 12.33
N ALA A 149 7.34 -3.84 13.36
CA ALA A 149 7.87 -5.20 13.35
C ALA A 149 6.77 -6.24 13.16
N CYS A 150 5.63 -6.06 13.85
CA CYS A 150 4.46 -6.92 13.67
C CYS A 150 3.86 -6.78 12.24
N ALA A 151 3.78 -5.56 11.72
CA ALA A 151 3.31 -5.30 10.36
C ALA A 151 4.19 -6.01 9.32
N LYS A 152 5.52 -5.95 9.46
CA LYS A 152 6.49 -6.67 8.61
C LYS A 152 6.26 -8.18 8.64
N ALA A 153 6.01 -8.77 9.81
CA ALA A 153 5.69 -10.19 9.91
C ALA A 153 4.39 -10.55 9.17
N GLY A 154 3.39 -9.67 9.23
CA GLY A 154 2.16 -9.82 8.46
C GLY A 154 2.42 -9.87 6.96
N ILE A 155 3.16 -8.89 6.42
CA ILE A 155 3.52 -8.83 4.99
C ILE A 155 4.33 -10.06 4.58
N ALA A 156 5.34 -10.45 5.38
CA ALA A 156 6.18 -11.62 5.10
C ALA A 156 5.37 -12.90 4.96
N SER A 157 4.26 -13.04 5.70
CA SER A 157 3.40 -14.24 5.64
C SER A 157 2.71 -14.45 4.29
N ILE A 158 2.61 -13.41 3.48
CA ILE A 158 1.91 -13.44 2.17
C ILE A 158 2.85 -13.20 0.98
N SER A 159 4.15 -12.97 1.20
CA SER A 159 5.11 -12.58 0.16
C SER A 159 5.07 -13.51 -1.05
N GLU A 160 5.15 -14.83 -0.85
CA GLU A 160 5.09 -15.80 -1.96
C GLU A 160 3.77 -15.74 -2.76
N ALA A 161 2.67 -15.38 -2.12
CA ALA A 161 1.35 -15.34 -2.77
C ALA A 161 1.13 -14.08 -3.61
N ILE A 162 1.95 -13.04 -3.42
CA ILE A 162 1.82 -11.75 -4.10
C ILE A 162 2.97 -11.45 -5.08
N GLU A 163 3.94 -12.37 -5.21
CA GLU A 163 4.97 -12.38 -6.26
C GLU A 163 4.43 -13.14 -7.49
N PHE A 164 3.95 -12.42 -8.51
CA PHE A 164 3.38 -12.97 -9.75
C PHE A 164 3.93 -12.27 -11.00
#